data_e8114428d5671388129c2facb0a1fb04
#
_entry.id   e8114428d5671388129c2facb0a1fb04
#
_cell.length_a   1.000
_cell.length_b   1.000
_cell.length_c   1.000
_cell.angle_alpha   90.00
_cell.angle_beta   90.00
_cell.angle_gamma   90.00
#
_symmetry.space_group_name_H-M   'P 1'
#
loop_
_entity.id
_entity.type
_entity.pdbx_description
1 polymer ?
#
loop_
_entity_poly.entity_id
_entity_poly.type
_entity_poly.pdbx_seq_one_letter_code
_entity_poly.pdbx_strand_id
1 'polypeptide(L)'
;MSTDIILETENLTKEFAGFVAVNDIGLRVKRGTIHALIGPNGAGKTTCFNLLTKFMRPTRGRIVYKGRDITPLPPAEVARLGLVRSFQISAVFPHLSVLENVRVALQRKRGSSFDFWRSKRVLDVFNDRAMALIDDVGLSSFAHWTAVELPYGRKRALEIATTLALEPEMLLLDEPMAGMGHEDIDRISALIKSVAADRTVLMVEHNLSVVANLSNRITVLTRGRVLAEGDYQTVSADPLVREAYLGVGHA
;
A
#
# COMPACT_ATOMS: atom_id res chain seq x y z
N MET A 1 -3.98 5.54 -25.47
CA MET A 1 -3.68 5.66 -24.03
C MET A 1 -2.33 5.00 -23.80
N SER A 2 -1.39 5.63 -23.11
CA SER A 2 -0.06 5.05 -22.86
C SER A 2 -0.23 3.77 -22.04
N THR A 3 0.25 2.65 -22.56
CA THR A 3 0.25 1.33 -21.90
C THR A 3 1.08 1.28 -20.61
N ASP A 4 1.73 2.39 -20.29
CA ASP A 4 2.66 2.56 -19.16
C ASP A 4 1.98 3.00 -17.85
N ILE A 5 0.77 3.57 -17.89
CA ILE A 5 0.04 4.01 -16.69
C ILE A 5 -0.86 2.88 -16.19
N ILE A 6 -0.65 2.44 -14.96
CA ILE A 6 -1.46 1.39 -14.32
C ILE A 6 -2.65 1.96 -13.56
N LEU A 7 -2.47 3.12 -12.92
CA LEU A 7 -3.50 3.82 -12.14
C LEU A 7 -3.52 5.30 -12.53
N GLU A 8 -4.71 5.82 -12.78
CA GLU A 8 -4.93 7.23 -13.08
C GLU A 8 -6.17 7.73 -12.34
N THR A 9 -6.12 8.98 -11.85
CA THR A 9 -7.30 9.66 -11.32
C THR A 9 -7.55 10.94 -12.10
N GLU A 10 -8.83 11.26 -12.28
CA GLU A 10 -9.26 12.48 -12.97
C GLU A 10 -10.22 13.24 -12.08
N ASN A 11 -9.86 14.50 -11.79
CA ASN A 11 -10.63 15.43 -10.97
C ASN A 11 -11.13 14.82 -9.65
N LEU A 12 -10.30 13.92 -9.05
CA LEU A 12 -10.69 13.17 -7.86
C LEU A 12 -10.92 14.12 -6.69
N THR A 13 -12.14 14.13 -6.18
CA THR A 13 -12.57 15.05 -5.13
C THR A 13 -13.36 14.33 -4.04
N LYS A 14 -13.06 14.67 -2.78
CA LYS A 14 -13.83 14.21 -1.61
C LYS A 14 -14.14 15.36 -0.69
N GLU A 15 -15.42 15.54 -0.45
CA GLU A 15 -15.99 16.51 0.46
C GLU A 15 -16.71 15.82 1.61
N PHE A 16 -16.57 16.38 2.82
CA PHE A 16 -17.24 15.94 4.05
C PHE A 16 -17.93 17.16 4.67
N ALA A 17 -19.25 17.21 4.61
CA ALA A 17 -20.05 18.27 5.26
C ALA A 17 -19.49 19.70 5.02
N GLY A 18 -19.12 20.01 3.78
CA GLY A 18 -18.57 21.32 3.39
C GLY A 18 -17.03 21.42 3.48
N PHE A 19 -16.34 20.47 4.11
CA PHE A 19 -14.88 20.43 4.12
C PHE A 19 -14.36 19.57 2.95
N VAL A 20 -13.53 20.15 2.09
CA VAL A 20 -12.93 19.45 0.94
C VAL A 20 -11.58 18.88 1.34
N ALA A 21 -11.54 17.57 1.64
CA ALA A 21 -10.32 16.86 2.07
C ALA A 21 -9.41 16.45 0.91
N VAL A 22 -9.98 16.19 -0.26
CA VAL A 22 -9.29 15.89 -1.53
C VAL A 22 -9.95 16.73 -2.59
N ASN A 23 -9.21 17.53 -3.33
CA ASN A 23 -9.71 18.54 -4.24
C ASN A 23 -8.99 18.46 -5.58
N ASP A 24 -9.67 17.91 -6.57
CA ASP A 24 -9.23 17.89 -7.96
C ASP A 24 -7.87 17.20 -8.18
N ILE A 25 -7.67 16.03 -7.53
CA ILE A 25 -6.41 15.30 -7.68
C ILE A 25 -6.38 14.52 -8.99
N GLY A 26 -5.39 14.86 -9.84
CA GLY A 26 -4.94 14.07 -10.98
C GLY A 26 -3.65 13.32 -10.61
N LEU A 27 -3.73 12.03 -10.32
CA LEU A 27 -2.59 11.17 -10.02
C LEU A 27 -2.35 10.21 -11.18
N ARG A 28 -1.09 10.03 -11.59
CA ARG A 28 -0.70 9.07 -12.62
C ARG A 28 0.42 8.19 -12.13
N VAL A 29 0.13 6.91 -11.92
CA VAL A 29 1.12 5.92 -11.46
C VAL A 29 1.58 5.06 -12.62
N LYS A 30 2.90 5.06 -12.87
CA LYS A 30 3.50 4.23 -13.91
C LYS A 30 3.65 2.78 -13.43
N ARG A 31 3.43 1.84 -14.35
CA ARG A 31 3.64 0.42 -14.11
C ARG A 31 5.11 0.13 -13.77
N GLY A 32 5.33 -0.77 -12.81
CA GLY A 32 6.67 -1.21 -12.43
C GLY A 32 7.52 -0.14 -11.72
N THR A 33 6.87 0.87 -11.11
CA THR A 33 7.56 1.91 -10.34
C THR A 33 7.12 1.92 -8.89
N ILE A 34 7.99 2.47 -8.03
CA ILE A 34 7.63 2.88 -6.67
C ILE A 34 7.26 4.37 -6.72
N HIS A 35 6.00 4.69 -6.49
CA HIS A 35 5.49 6.05 -6.43
C HIS A 35 5.17 6.41 -4.98
N ALA A 36 5.73 7.50 -4.47
CA ALA A 36 5.43 7.99 -3.13
C ALA A 36 4.41 9.14 -3.18
N LEU A 37 3.44 9.07 -2.29
CA LEU A 37 2.49 10.15 -2.00
C LEU A 37 2.87 10.74 -0.64
N ILE A 38 3.41 11.95 -0.63
CA ILE A 38 3.89 12.61 0.58
C ILE A 38 3.14 13.92 0.84
N GLY A 39 3.37 14.51 2.00
CA GLY A 39 2.77 15.80 2.37
C GLY A 39 2.60 15.91 3.89
N PRO A 40 2.35 17.11 4.43
CA PRO A 40 2.15 17.32 5.85
C PRO A 40 0.90 16.58 6.38
N ASN A 41 0.75 16.58 7.71
CA ASN A 41 -0.46 16.06 8.34
C ASN A 41 -1.69 16.87 7.88
N GLY A 42 -2.79 16.16 7.60
CA GLY A 42 -3.99 16.79 7.05
C GLY A 42 -3.94 17.12 5.55
N ALA A 43 -2.87 16.79 4.82
CA ALA A 43 -2.76 17.04 3.39
C ALA A 43 -3.74 16.24 2.51
N GLY A 44 -4.46 15.25 3.07
CA GLY A 44 -5.42 14.42 2.34
C GLY A 44 -4.90 13.06 1.89
N LYS A 45 -3.67 12.66 2.27
CA LYS A 45 -3.03 11.40 1.85
C LYS A 45 -3.88 10.17 2.15
N THR A 46 -4.27 9.98 3.41
CA THR A 46 -5.11 8.84 3.85
C THR A 46 -6.48 8.85 3.16
N THR A 47 -7.08 10.03 2.97
CA THR A 47 -8.34 10.16 2.23
C THR A 47 -8.15 9.73 0.78
N CYS A 48 -7.07 10.15 0.11
CA CYS A 48 -6.73 9.74 -1.25
C CYS A 48 -6.59 8.21 -1.33
N PHE A 49 -5.84 7.58 -0.42
CA PHE A 49 -5.70 6.12 -0.35
C PHE A 49 -7.04 5.40 -0.17
N ASN A 50 -7.91 5.92 0.72
CA ASN A 50 -9.24 5.35 0.93
C ASN A 50 -10.13 5.46 -0.31
N LEU A 51 -9.97 6.52 -1.12
CA LEU A 51 -10.66 6.66 -2.40
C LEU A 51 -10.15 5.64 -3.43
N LEU A 52 -8.82 5.51 -3.58
CA LEU A 52 -8.20 4.58 -4.52
C LEU A 52 -8.57 3.13 -4.25
N THR A 53 -8.65 2.75 -2.96
CA THR A 53 -8.99 1.39 -2.52
C THR A 53 -10.49 1.16 -2.36
N LYS A 54 -11.32 2.18 -2.67
CA LYS A 54 -12.79 2.14 -2.60
C LYS A 54 -13.36 1.94 -1.19
N PHE A 55 -12.54 2.08 -0.12
CA PHE A 55 -13.06 2.20 1.25
C PHE A 55 -13.90 3.47 1.44
N MET A 56 -13.72 4.43 0.52
CA MET A 56 -14.49 5.66 0.45
C MET A 56 -14.88 5.95 -1.00
N ARG A 57 -16.10 6.43 -1.21
CA ARG A 57 -16.55 6.89 -2.53
C ARG A 57 -16.15 8.34 -2.74
N PRO A 58 -15.64 8.71 -3.92
CA PRO A 58 -15.40 10.11 -4.25
C PRO A 58 -16.73 10.87 -4.34
N THR A 59 -16.69 12.17 -4.07
CA THR A 59 -17.80 13.10 -4.31
C THR A 59 -17.88 13.44 -5.79
N ARG A 60 -16.72 13.59 -6.44
CA ARG A 60 -16.58 13.82 -7.89
C ARG A 60 -15.30 13.18 -8.40
N GLY A 61 -15.21 13.09 -9.74
CA GLY A 61 -14.05 12.52 -10.42
C GLY A 61 -14.13 11.02 -10.60
N ARG A 62 -13.11 10.47 -11.26
CA ARG A 62 -13.03 9.04 -11.53
C ARG A 62 -11.66 8.46 -11.24
N ILE A 63 -11.62 7.14 -11.08
CA ILE A 63 -10.42 6.35 -10.84
C ILE A 63 -10.36 5.28 -11.93
N VAL A 64 -9.29 5.29 -12.70
CA VAL A 64 -9.05 4.34 -13.79
C VAL A 64 -7.89 3.44 -13.39
N TYR A 65 -8.10 2.14 -13.40
CA TYR A 65 -7.09 1.12 -13.12
C TYR A 65 -6.98 0.16 -14.30
N LYS A 66 -5.80 0.03 -14.89
CA LYS A 66 -5.54 -0.81 -16.08
C LYS A 66 -6.48 -0.45 -17.26
N GLY A 67 -6.77 0.84 -17.43
CA GLY A 67 -7.68 1.34 -18.47
C GLY A 67 -9.17 1.16 -18.17
N ARG A 68 -9.54 0.54 -17.05
CA ARG A 68 -10.92 0.32 -16.62
C ARG A 68 -11.33 1.35 -15.56
N ASP A 69 -12.49 1.97 -15.71
CA ASP A 69 -13.07 2.77 -14.64
C ASP A 69 -13.51 1.87 -13.48
N ILE A 70 -12.86 2.04 -12.33
CA ILE A 70 -13.15 1.32 -11.09
C ILE A 70 -13.96 2.15 -10.10
N THR A 71 -14.33 3.37 -10.47
CA THR A 71 -15.05 4.30 -9.58
C THR A 71 -16.34 3.71 -8.99
N PRO A 72 -17.18 2.98 -9.75
CA PRO A 72 -18.41 2.38 -9.21
C PRO A 72 -18.17 1.07 -8.43
N LEU A 73 -16.99 0.45 -8.55
CA LEU A 73 -16.74 -0.89 -8.04
C LEU A 73 -16.60 -0.91 -6.51
N PRO A 74 -17.05 -2.00 -5.84
CA PRO A 74 -16.79 -2.21 -4.42
C PRO A 74 -15.32 -2.63 -4.16
N PRO A 75 -14.80 -2.44 -2.92
CA PRO A 75 -13.40 -2.74 -2.58
C PRO A 75 -12.96 -4.17 -2.93
N ALA A 76 -13.84 -5.15 -2.72
CA ALA A 76 -13.54 -6.56 -2.99
C ALA A 76 -13.29 -6.84 -4.47
N GLU A 77 -14.00 -6.17 -5.38
CA GLU A 77 -13.80 -6.30 -6.82
C GLU A 77 -12.49 -5.64 -7.25
N VAL A 78 -12.20 -4.44 -6.73
CA VAL A 78 -10.96 -3.73 -7.01
C VAL A 78 -9.75 -4.56 -6.57
N ALA A 79 -9.83 -5.17 -5.39
CA ALA A 79 -8.78 -6.07 -4.94
C ALA A 79 -8.64 -7.34 -5.82
N ARG A 80 -9.74 -7.85 -6.42
CA ARG A 80 -9.67 -8.96 -7.40
C ARG A 80 -9.03 -8.56 -8.73
N LEU A 81 -9.10 -7.29 -9.09
CA LEU A 81 -8.42 -6.76 -10.28
C LEU A 81 -6.90 -6.61 -10.06
N GLY A 82 -6.40 -6.83 -8.83
CA GLY A 82 -4.99 -6.78 -8.49
C GLY A 82 -4.52 -5.45 -7.87
N LEU A 83 -5.41 -4.54 -7.50
CA LEU A 83 -5.10 -3.36 -6.71
C LEU A 83 -5.35 -3.67 -5.23
N VAL A 84 -4.30 -3.92 -4.46
CA VAL A 84 -4.40 -4.36 -3.07
C VAL A 84 -3.68 -3.39 -2.14
N ARG A 85 -4.33 -3.03 -1.03
CA ARG A 85 -3.71 -2.27 0.05
C ARG A 85 -3.25 -3.21 1.15
N SER A 86 -2.00 -3.04 1.62
CA SER A 86 -1.60 -3.61 2.89
C SER A 86 -2.28 -2.82 4.00
N PHE A 87 -3.00 -3.51 4.86
CA PHE A 87 -3.61 -2.89 6.03
C PHE A 87 -2.56 -2.77 7.14
N GLN A 88 -2.75 -1.82 8.06
CA GLN A 88 -1.96 -1.74 9.29
C GLN A 88 -2.05 -3.06 10.08
N ILE A 89 -1.14 -3.29 11.02
CA ILE A 89 -0.92 -4.50 11.86
C ILE A 89 -2.17 -5.29 12.28
N SER A 90 -3.35 -4.71 12.19
CA SER A 90 -4.65 -5.34 12.47
C SER A 90 -5.12 -6.39 11.44
N ALA A 91 -4.41 -6.54 10.32
CA ALA A 91 -4.82 -7.47 9.25
C ALA A 91 -4.28 -8.91 9.42
N VAL A 92 -3.44 -9.16 10.41
CA VAL A 92 -2.95 -10.51 10.74
C VAL A 92 -3.75 -11.12 11.89
N PHE A 93 -3.93 -12.42 11.84
CA PHE A 93 -4.54 -13.20 12.93
C PHE A 93 -3.49 -13.43 14.02
N PRO A 94 -3.54 -12.74 15.18
CA PRO A 94 -2.45 -12.70 16.13
C PRO A 94 -2.13 -14.06 16.77
N HIS A 95 -3.14 -14.93 16.89
CA HIS A 95 -3.02 -16.24 17.49
C HIS A 95 -2.76 -17.39 16.51
N LEU A 96 -2.67 -17.07 15.21
CA LEU A 96 -2.23 -18.01 14.19
C LEU A 96 -0.74 -17.88 13.98
N SER A 97 -0.09 -18.98 13.56
CA SER A 97 1.31 -18.93 13.14
C SER A 97 1.49 -18.08 11.88
N VAL A 98 2.74 -17.70 11.59
CA VAL A 98 3.09 -17.02 10.33
C VAL A 98 2.61 -17.83 9.12
N LEU A 99 2.87 -19.14 9.12
CA LEU A 99 2.44 -20.06 8.06
C LEU A 99 0.91 -20.07 7.93
N GLU A 100 0.18 -20.17 9.04
CA GLU A 100 -1.29 -20.19 9.01
C GLU A 100 -1.86 -18.87 8.48
N ASN A 101 -1.30 -17.72 8.85
CA ASN A 101 -1.69 -16.42 8.34
C ASN A 101 -1.59 -16.33 6.80
N VAL A 102 -0.46 -16.76 6.24
CA VAL A 102 -0.24 -16.74 4.79
C VAL A 102 -1.15 -17.75 4.08
N ARG A 103 -1.38 -18.94 4.67
CA ARG A 103 -2.31 -19.95 4.13
C ARG A 103 -3.75 -19.44 4.08
N VAL A 104 -4.21 -18.73 5.11
CA VAL A 104 -5.53 -18.08 5.12
C VAL A 104 -5.67 -17.07 3.98
N ALA A 105 -4.63 -16.25 3.73
CA ALA A 105 -4.64 -15.31 2.63
C ALA A 105 -4.71 -16.02 1.25
N LEU A 106 -3.98 -17.11 1.07
CA LEU A 106 -3.98 -17.93 -0.15
C LEU A 106 -5.35 -18.60 -0.42
N GLN A 107 -6.12 -18.89 0.63
CA GLN A 107 -7.44 -19.54 0.54
C GLN A 107 -8.44 -18.76 -0.31
N ARG A 108 -8.26 -17.43 -0.41
CA ARG A 108 -9.13 -16.56 -1.22
C ARG A 108 -9.26 -17.02 -2.68
N LYS A 109 -8.19 -17.56 -3.29
CA LYS A 109 -8.21 -18.04 -4.67
C LYS A 109 -9.15 -19.23 -4.91
N ARG A 110 -9.42 -19.99 -3.87
CA ARG A 110 -10.22 -21.21 -3.96
C ARG A 110 -11.72 -20.95 -4.05
N GLY A 111 -12.20 -19.71 -3.80
CA GLY A 111 -13.63 -19.38 -3.80
C GLY A 111 -14.46 -20.04 -2.69
N SER A 112 -13.81 -20.83 -1.82
CA SER A 112 -14.44 -21.64 -0.78
C SER A 112 -14.21 -21.08 0.63
N SER A 113 -14.35 -19.76 0.79
CA SER A 113 -14.12 -19.06 2.07
C SER A 113 -15.09 -19.48 3.19
N PHE A 114 -16.08 -20.32 2.90
CA PHE A 114 -17.13 -20.76 3.82
C PHE A 114 -17.10 -22.26 4.16
N ASP A 115 -16.02 -22.98 3.82
CA ASP A 115 -15.86 -24.40 4.13
C ASP A 115 -15.45 -24.64 5.60
N PHE A 116 -16.29 -24.17 6.56
CA PHE A 116 -16.05 -24.32 8.01
C PHE A 116 -15.99 -25.77 8.51
N TRP A 117 -16.48 -26.71 7.69
CA TRP A 117 -16.63 -28.12 8.03
C TRP A 117 -15.43 -28.97 7.65
N ARG A 118 -14.45 -28.41 6.94
CA ARG A 118 -13.28 -29.15 6.47
C ARG A 118 -12.12 -29.03 7.45
N SER A 119 -11.40 -30.13 7.64
CA SER A 119 -10.18 -30.20 8.46
C SER A 119 -9.16 -29.12 8.02
N LYS A 120 -8.37 -28.59 8.97
CA LYS A 120 -7.22 -27.68 8.71
C LYS A 120 -6.24 -28.24 7.65
N ARG A 121 -6.18 -29.59 7.48
CA ARG A 121 -5.37 -30.26 6.45
C ARG A 121 -5.72 -29.86 5.03
N VAL A 122 -6.91 -29.31 4.78
CA VAL A 122 -7.29 -28.77 3.46
C VAL A 122 -6.41 -27.58 3.06
N LEU A 123 -5.81 -26.89 4.04
CA LEU A 123 -4.89 -25.78 3.80
C LEU A 123 -3.45 -26.25 3.51
N ASP A 124 -3.14 -27.53 3.71
CA ASP A 124 -1.80 -28.07 3.47
C ASP A 124 -1.41 -27.99 1.98
N VAL A 125 -2.38 -27.95 1.08
CA VAL A 125 -2.17 -27.71 -0.36
C VAL A 125 -1.48 -26.37 -0.63
N PHE A 126 -1.54 -25.42 0.30
CA PHE A 126 -0.92 -24.10 0.19
C PHE A 126 0.46 -24.03 0.85
N ASN A 127 0.97 -25.10 1.48
CA ASN A 127 2.20 -25.06 2.27
C ASN A 127 3.40 -24.58 1.45
N ASP A 128 3.64 -25.17 0.29
CA ASP A 128 4.80 -24.83 -0.55
C ASP A 128 4.75 -23.36 -0.98
N ARG A 129 3.57 -22.90 -1.44
CA ARG A 129 3.40 -21.52 -1.85
C ARG A 129 3.48 -20.55 -0.67
N ALA A 130 2.93 -20.93 0.49
CA ALA A 130 3.01 -20.13 1.71
C ALA A 130 4.46 -20.01 2.19
N MET A 131 5.22 -21.13 2.20
CA MET A 131 6.63 -21.12 2.58
C MET A 131 7.48 -20.26 1.63
N ALA A 132 7.22 -20.33 0.31
CA ALA A 132 7.90 -19.46 -0.65
C ALA A 132 7.66 -17.97 -0.36
N LEU A 133 6.39 -17.57 -0.09
CA LEU A 133 6.07 -16.19 0.27
C LEU A 133 6.69 -15.76 1.61
N ILE A 134 6.79 -16.67 2.57
CA ILE A 134 7.43 -16.44 3.87
C ILE A 134 8.94 -16.26 3.69
N ASP A 135 9.54 -17.01 2.78
CA ASP A 135 10.96 -16.88 2.43
C ASP A 135 11.24 -15.56 1.72
N ASP A 136 10.40 -15.19 0.74
CA ASP A 136 10.47 -13.92 0.01
C ASP A 136 10.51 -12.69 0.94
N VAL A 137 9.86 -12.78 2.11
CA VAL A 137 9.83 -11.68 3.09
C VAL A 137 10.82 -11.89 4.27
N GLY A 138 11.68 -12.90 4.21
CA GLY A 138 12.70 -13.20 5.20
C GLY A 138 12.14 -13.67 6.56
N LEU A 139 11.07 -14.44 6.54
CA LEU A 139 10.41 -14.97 7.74
C LEU A 139 10.51 -16.49 7.92
N SER A 140 11.35 -17.19 7.13
CA SER A 140 11.45 -18.66 7.13
C SER A 140 11.70 -19.26 8.52
N SER A 141 12.59 -18.65 9.33
CA SER A 141 12.88 -19.09 10.70
C SER A 141 11.74 -18.82 11.69
N PHE A 142 10.76 -18.00 11.31
CA PHE A 142 9.60 -17.65 12.13
C PHE A 142 8.31 -18.31 11.65
N ALA A 143 8.36 -19.22 10.66
CA ALA A 143 7.17 -19.79 10.01
C ALA A 143 6.16 -20.38 10.98
N HIS A 144 6.65 -20.97 12.08
CA HIS A 144 5.83 -21.63 13.11
C HIS A 144 5.58 -20.77 14.37
N TRP A 145 6.13 -19.55 14.43
CA TRP A 145 5.86 -18.64 15.53
C TRP A 145 4.46 -18.06 15.40
N THR A 146 3.79 -17.80 16.53
CA THR A 146 2.52 -17.07 16.50
C THR A 146 2.77 -15.61 16.13
N ALA A 147 1.86 -15.02 15.36
CA ALA A 147 2.04 -13.65 14.86
C ALA A 147 2.16 -12.63 16.01
N VAL A 148 1.52 -12.88 17.16
CA VAL A 148 1.63 -12.00 18.33
C VAL A 148 3.05 -11.95 18.90
N GLU A 149 3.82 -13.02 18.81
CA GLU A 149 5.19 -13.13 19.33
C GLU A 149 6.24 -12.44 18.45
N LEU A 150 5.90 -12.12 17.21
CA LEU A 150 6.82 -11.48 16.29
C LEU A 150 7.20 -10.06 16.76
N PRO A 151 8.47 -9.65 16.62
CA PRO A 151 8.88 -8.26 16.68
C PRO A 151 8.12 -7.41 15.65
N TYR A 152 8.01 -6.10 15.90
CA TYR A 152 7.20 -5.18 15.09
C TYR A 152 7.56 -5.22 13.58
N GLY A 153 8.84 -5.09 13.23
CA GLY A 153 9.29 -5.14 11.83
C GLY A 153 9.00 -6.50 11.16
N ARG A 154 9.01 -7.62 11.93
CA ARG A 154 8.63 -8.94 11.43
C ARG A 154 7.12 -9.07 11.20
N LYS A 155 6.31 -8.44 12.05
CA LYS A 155 4.85 -8.34 11.81
C LYS A 155 4.56 -7.62 10.50
N ARG A 156 5.30 -6.55 10.20
CA ARG A 156 5.15 -5.82 8.95
C ARG A 156 5.54 -6.66 7.73
N ALA A 157 6.62 -7.43 7.84
CA ALA A 157 6.98 -8.39 6.80
C ALA A 157 5.88 -9.44 6.57
N LEU A 158 5.25 -9.95 7.65
CA LEU A 158 4.12 -10.87 7.56
C LEU A 158 2.90 -10.23 6.85
N GLU A 159 2.59 -8.97 7.12
CA GLU A 159 1.52 -8.24 6.42
C GLU A 159 1.81 -8.13 4.91
N ILE A 160 3.06 -7.85 4.55
CA ILE A 160 3.47 -7.84 3.14
C ILE A 160 3.29 -9.24 2.55
N ALA A 161 3.72 -10.31 3.23
CA ALA A 161 3.54 -11.69 2.76
C ALA A 161 2.07 -12.05 2.53
N THR A 162 1.17 -11.71 3.46
CA THR A 162 -0.27 -11.95 3.31
C THR A 162 -0.87 -11.12 2.18
N THR A 163 -0.35 -9.92 1.94
CA THR A 163 -0.75 -9.09 0.80
C THR A 163 -0.27 -9.69 -0.51
N LEU A 164 0.98 -10.17 -0.58
CA LEU A 164 1.55 -10.85 -1.75
C LEU A 164 0.83 -12.16 -2.09
N ALA A 165 0.27 -12.85 -1.08
CA ALA A 165 -0.56 -14.03 -1.29
C ALA A 165 -1.82 -13.75 -2.15
N LEU A 166 -2.25 -12.51 -2.25
CA LEU A 166 -3.34 -12.07 -3.11
C LEU A 166 -2.89 -11.83 -4.57
N GLU A 167 -1.59 -11.98 -4.86
CA GLU A 167 -0.96 -11.76 -6.17
C GLU A 167 -1.30 -10.40 -6.78
N PRO A 168 -1.03 -9.29 -6.06
CA PRO A 168 -1.33 -7.96 -6.57
C PRO A 168 -0.42 -7.59 -7.74
N GLU A 169 -0.97 -6.88 -8.75
CA GLU A 169 -0.17 -6.17 -9.74
C GLU A 169 0.25 -4.79 -9.22
N MET A 170 -0.54 -4.23 -8.30
CA MET A 170 -0.25 -2.96 -7.66
C MET A 170 -0.53 -3.05 -6.15
N LEU A 171 0.49 -2.70 -5.36
CA LEU A 171 0.39 -2.60 -3.90
C LEU A 171 0.25 -1.14 -3.48
N LEU A 172 -0.65 -0.91 -2.54
CA LEU A 172 -0.76 0.35 -1.81
C LEU A 172 -0.24 0.12 -0.38
N LEU A 173 0.84 0.81 -0.01
CA LEU A 173 1.49 0.72 1.31
C LEU A 173 1.24 2.02 2.08
N ASP A 174 0.58 1.91 3.24
CA ASP A 174 0.27 3.06 4.08
C ASP A 174 1.27 3.12 5.25
N GLU A 175 2.16 4.11 5.20
CA GLU A 175 3.23 4.35 6.16
C GLU A 175 3.97 3.07 6.57
N PRO A 176 4.58 2.33 5.61
CA PRO A 176 5.16 1.02 5.86
C PRO A 176 6.29 1.03 6.90
N MET A 177 6.91 2.19 7.15
CA MET A 177 8.02 2.35 8.09
C MET A 177 7.62 2.97 9.44
N ALA A 178 6.34 3.28 9.65
CA ALA A 178 5.91 3.96 10.87
C ALA A 178 6.26 3.17 12.14
N GLY A 179 6.86 3.84 13.12
CA GLY A 179 7.20 3.24 14.41
C GLY A 179 8.39 2.27 14.41
N MET A 180 9.18 2.20 13.34
CA MET A 180 10.33 1.30 13.23
C MET A 180 11.65 1.95 13.62
N GLY A 181 12.57 1.15 14.15
CA GLY A 181 13.98 1.52 14.28
C GLY A 181 14.73 1.40 12.94
N HIS A 182 15.93 1.98 12.88
CA HIS A 182 16.71 2.06 11.64
C HIS A 182 16.94 0.70 10.96
N GLU A 183 17.28 -0.33 11.74
CA GLU A 183 17.53 -1.69 11.21
C GLU A 183 16.29 -2.30 10.54
N ASP A 184 15.11 -2.10 11.12
CA ASP A 184 13.86 -2.57 10.52
C ASP A 184 13.48 -1.75 9.28
N ILE A 185 13.74 -0.43 9.28
CA ILE A 185 13.53 0.44 8.11
C ILE A 185 14.35 -0.08 6.92
N ASP A 186 15.63 -0.38 7.12
CA ASP A 186 16.50 -0.88 6.05
C ASP A 186 16.01 -2.22 5.49
N ARG A 187 15.60 -3.12 6.39
CA ARG A 187 15.05 -4.44 6.02
C ARG A 187 13.76 -4.32 5.22
N ILE A 188 12.80 -3.51 5.68
CA ILE A 188 11.53 -3.32 4.99
C ILE A 188 11.74 -2.53 3.68
N SER A 189 12.68 -1.60 3.63
CA SER A 189 13.05 -0.90 2.41
C SER A 189 13.58 -1.87 1.34
N ALA A 190 14.48 -2.78 1.72
CA ALA A 190 14.99 -3.82 0.84
C ALA A 190 13.87 -4.75 0.35
N LEU A 191 12.95 -5.14 1.25
CA LEU A 191 11.79 -5.94 0.90
C LEU A 191 10.87 -5.23 -0.10
N ILE A 192 10.56 -3.94 0.11
CA ILE A 192 9.73 -3.17 -0.83
C ILE A 192 10.40 -3.06 -2.20
N LYS A 193 11.72 -2.87 -2.26
CA LYS A 193 12.47 -2.88 -3.53
C LYS A 193 12.37 -4.22 -4.24
N SER A 194 12.53 -5.32 -3.52
CA SER A 194 12.39 -6.68 -4.07
C SER A 194 10.99 -6.92 -4.63
N VAL A 195 9.96 -6.54 -3.88
CA VAL A 195 8.55 -6.65 -4.31
C VAL A 195 8.25 -5.79 -5.54
N ALA A 196 8.86 -4.61 -5.63
CA ALA A 196 8.64 -3.69 -6.75
C ALA A 196 9.35 -4.11 -8.05
N ALA A 197 10.22 -5.12 -8.02
CA ALA A 197 10.92 -5.60 -9.21
C ALA A 197 9.95 -6.12 -10.30
N ASP A 198 8.81 -6.69 -9.91
CA ASP A 198 7.79 -7.24 -10.80
C ASP A 198 6.38 -6.67 -10.57
N ARG A 199 6.25 -5.67 -9.67
CA ARG A 199 4.96 -5.05 -9.30
C ARG A 199 5.08 -3.53 -9.27
N THR A 200 3.92 -2.88 -9.22
CA THR A 200 3.84 -1.44 -8.98
C THR A 200 3.56 -1.20 -7.51
N VAL A 201 4.23 -0.21 -6.93
CA VAL A 201 4.00 0.19 -5.53
C VAL A 201 3.60 1.66 -5.48
N LEU A 202 2.49 1.96 -4.82
CA LEU A 202 2.14 3.30 -4.38
C LEU A 202 2.23 3.33 -2.86
N MET A 203 3.03 4.20 -2.29
CA MET A 203 3.17 4.30 -0.83
C MET A 203 2.90 5.70 -0.31
N VAL A 204 2.26 5.78 0.85
CA VAL A 204 2.26 7.00 1.68
C VAL A 204 3.43 6.90 2.64
N GLU A 205 4.26 7.93 2.69
CA GLU A 205 5.38 8.01 3.63
C GLU A 205 5.62 9.46 4.08
N HIS A 206 6.16 9.58 5.26
CA HIS A 206 6.59 10.88 5.83
C HIS A 206 8.11 10.93 6.08
N ASN A 207 8.79 9.79 6.04
CA ASN A 207 10.23 9.69 6.15
C ASN A 207 10.89 10.01 4.80
N LEU A 208 11.41 11.25 4.67
CA LEU A 208 12.00 11.72 3.42
C LEU A 208 13.23 10.92 2.98
N SER A 209 13.99 10.35 3.92
CA SER A 209 15.15 9.50 3.58
C SER A 209 14.71 8.21 2.92
N VAL A 210 13.62 7.60 3.40
CA VAL A 210 13.00 6.42 2.79
C VAL A 210 12.48 6.75 1.40
N VAL A 211 11.75 7.88 1.28
CA VAL A 211 11.20 8.35 -0.01
C VAL A 211 12.31 8.58 -1.03
N ALA A 212 13.40 9.25 -0.63
CA ALA A 212 14.55 9.52 -1.48
C ALA A 212 15.21 8.24 -2.01
N ASN A 213 15.31 7.21 -1.16
CA ASN A 213 15.99 5.96 -1.47
C ASN A 213 15.13 4.94 -2.26
N LEU A 214 13.81 5.02 -2.12
CA LEU A 214 12.91 4.02 -2.70
C LEU A 214 12.18 4.50 -3.95
N SER A 215 11.79 5.78 -3.99
CA SER A 215 10.78 6.23 -4.94
C SER A 215 11.36 6.63 -6.28
N ASN A 216 10.75 6.13 -7.36
CA ASN A 216 11.04 6.59 -8.72
C ASN A 216 10.32 7.92 -9.03
N ARG A 217 9.17 8.16 -8.40
CA ARG A 217 8.35 9.34 -8.55
C ARG A 217 7.68 9.70 -7.25
N ILE A 218 7.50 10.98 -7.01
CA ILE A 218 6.92 11.52 -5.80
C ILE A 218 5.82 12.51 -6.18
N THR A 219 4.65 12.38 -5.57
CA THR A 219 3.59 13.40 -5.61
C THR A 219 3.45 14.00 -4.21
N VAL A 220 3.56 15.31 -4.12
CA VAL A 220 3.38 16.06 -2.86
C VAL A 220 1.97 16.59 -2.80
N LEU A 221 1.26 16.25 -1.73
CA LEU A 221 -0.05 16.81 -1.42
C LEU A 221 0.05 17.91 -0.35
N THR A 222 -0.74 18.95 -0.54
CA THR A 222 -1.01 19.95 0.49
C THR A 222 -2.46 20.40 0.38
N ARG A 223 -3.15 20.51 1.52
CA ARG A 223 -4.56 20.96 1.59
C ARG A 223 -5.47 20.29 0.55
N GLY A 224 -5.29 18.98 0.36
CA GLY A 224 -6.09 18.18 -0.56
C GLY A 224 -5.76 18.33 -2.04
N ARG A 225 -4.70 19.04 -2.43
CA ARG A 225 -4.28 19.26 -3.81
C ARG A 225 -2.87 18.76 -4.06
N VAL A 226 -2.56 18.46 -5.32
CA VAL A 226 -1.17 18.22 -5.75
C VAL A 226 -0.43 19.56 -5.76
N LEU A 227 0.65 19.62 -4.98
CA LEU A 227 1.54 20.77 -4.91
C LEU A 227 2.67 20.65 -5.93
N ALA A 228 3.31 19.49 -5.98
CA ALA A 228 4.44 19.20 -6.87
C ALA A 228 4.47 17.73 -7.21
N GLU A 229 5.08 17.38 -8.35
CA GLU A 229 5.30 16.01 -8.77
C GLU A 229 6.59 15.89 -9.57
N GLY A 230 7.42 14.90 -9.24
CA GLY A 230 8.70 14.67 -9.89
C GLY A 230 9.51 13.56 -9.25
N ASP A 231 10.79 13.50 -9.57
CA ASP A 231 11.77 12.73 -8.80
C ASP A 231 12.14 13.45 -7.49
N TYR A 232 12.94 12.81 -6.66
CA TYR A 232 13.34 13.39 -5.37
C TYR A 232 14.08 14.73 -5.53
N GLN A 233 14.95 14.86 -6.53
CA GLN A 233 15.74 16.08 -6.77
C GLN A 233 14.80 17.24 -7.12
N THR A 234 13.89 17.02 -8.05
CA THR A 234 12.89 18.02 -8.47
C THR A 234 12.02 18.47 -7.29
N VAL A 235 11.44 17.51 -6.55
CA VAL A 235 10.52 17.80 -5.45
C VAL A 235 11.23 18.46 -4.27
N SER A 236 12.45 18.02 -3.91
CA SER A 236 13.20 18.58 -2.79
C SER A 236 13.75 19.98 -3.07
N ALA A 237 13.94 20.34 -4.34
CA ALA A 237 14.38 21.67 -4.75
C ALA A 237 13.22 22.69 -4.81
N ASP A 238 11.96 22.25 -4.88
CA ASP A 238 10.80 23.12 -5.01
C ASP A 238 10.60 24.00 -3.75
N PRO A 239 10.61 25.35 -3.87
CA PRO A 239 10.44 26.24 -2.73
C PRO A 239 9.10 26.06 -2.02
N LEU A 240 8.01 25.79 -2.75
CA LEU A 240 6.67 25.60 -2.18
C LEU A 240 6.60 24.30 -1.37
N VAL A 241 7.31 23.26 -1.81
CA VAL A 241 7.42 22.01 -1.04
C VAL A 241 8.18 22.25 0.25
N ARG A 242 9.31 22.97 0.21
CA ARG A 242 10.07 23.34 1.40
C ARG A 242 9.23 24.14 2.39
N GLU A 243 8.50 25.14 1.92
CA GLU A 243 7.61 25.96 2.75
C GLU A 243 6.51 25.11 3.39
N ALA A 244 5.88 24.20 2.63
CA ALA A 244 4.82 23.32 3.13
C ALA A 244 5.28 22.39 4.26
N TYR A 245 6.56 22.00 4.27
CA TYR A 245 7.17 21.19 5.33
C TYR A 245 7.74 22.00 6.48
N LEU A 246 8.32 23.18 6.22
CA LEU A 246 8.90 24.06 7.23
C LEU A 246 7.83 24.89 7.95
N GLY A 247 6.77 25.31 7.26
CA GLY A 247 5.68 26.11 7.83
C GLY A 247 4.80 25.39 8.85
N VAL A 248 4.93 24.07 9.00
CA VAL A 248 4.20 23.26 10.00
C VAL A 248 4.93 23.22 11.35
N GLY A 249 6.16 23.76 11.43
CA GLY A 249 6.99 23.75 12.64
C GLY A 249 6.90 24.98 13.55
N HIS A 250 6.17 26.02 13.16
CA HIS A 250 6.09 27.28 13.91
C HIS A 250 4.65 27.86 13.94
N ALA A 251 3.74 27.14 14.58
CA ALA A 251 2.48 27.69 15.06
C ALA A 251 2.06 26.99 16.36
#